data_00e14c598615609dfd60809e8242dedd
#
_entry.id   00e14c598615609dfd60809e8242dedd
#
_cell.length_a   1.000
_cell.length_b   1.000
_cell.length_c   1.000
_cell.angle_alpha   90.00
_cell.angle_beta   90.00
_cell.angle_gamma   90.00
#
_symmetry.space_group_name_H-M   'P 1'
#
loop_
_entity.id
_entity.type
_entity.pdbx_description
1 polymer ?
#
loop_
_entity_poly.entity_id
_entity_poly.type
_entity_poly.pdbx_seq_one_letter_code
_entity_poly.pdbx_strand_id
1 'polypeptide(L)'
;NTIRQNLNYTACFLEWMKVNDQTENQIKYPELLSFINHCKDRNDSTRLINRKLAAIRKYYEFLELEGKANKNPASGLFLKGKKNGIPNNLLSKEELQQTYESYISYDLRTARNKAIISLIIKQALTSGELQRLEPGNLKLKSGKIEIPGTKSSNGRTLELEANQIIELQEYLQVTRPEILKALKAPNWAGRKVKKPNFTKLETQLFISLNGAISIKNSLLHLTTALKKINPKIRDLRQLRQSVITEWLKTEDVRKVQYKSGHKHVSTTERYQTNNLEDLQEALNQHHPLR
;
A
#
# COMPACT_ATOMS: atom_id res chain seq x y z
N ASN A 1 -5.06 9.29 -11.78
CA ASN A 1 -3.75 8.57 -11.76
C ASN A 1 -3.62 7.51 -12.86
N THR A 2 -4.60 6.66 -13.10
CA THR A 2 -4.54 5.59 -14.12
C THR A 2 -4.47 6.17 -15.54
N ILE A 3 -5.25 7.21 -15.85
CA ILE A 3 -5.21 7.88 -17.16
C ILE A 3 -3.82 8.44 -17.43
N ARG A 4 -3.27 9.22 -16.51
CA ARG A 4 -1.92 9.79 -16.64
C ARG A 4 -0.84 8.71 -16.82
N GLN A 5 -0.95 7.58 -16.13
CA GLN A 5 -0.01 6.47 -16.29
C GLN A 5 -0.14 5.81 -17.67
N ASN A 6 -1.37 5.59 -18.15
CA ASN A 6 -1.58 5.05 -19.48
C ASN A 6 -1.02 5.99 -20.56
N LEU A 7 -1.25 7.30 -20.44
CA LEU A 7 -0.67 8.30 -21.35
C LEU A 7 0.87 8.23 -21.36
N ASN A 8 1.51 8.13 -20.18
CA ASN A 8 2.96 8.00 -20.10
C ASN A 8 3.47 6.70 -20.75
N TYR A 9 2.74 5.59 -20.57
CA TYR A 9 3.12 4.32 -21.21
C TYR A 9 2.93 4.35 -22.72
N THR A 10 1.85 4.97 -23.20
CA THR A 10 1.64 5.19 -24.63
C THR A 10 2.69 6.11 -25.21
N ALA A 11 3.03 7.23 -24.54
CA ALA A 11 4.09 8.14 -24.97
C ALA A 11 5.45 7.41 -25.12
N CYS A 12 5.80 6.55 -24.13
CA CYS A 12 7.01 5.73 -24.20
C CYS A 12 7.03 4.79 -25.43
N PHE A 13 5.88 4.26 -25.82
CA PHE A 13 5.77 3.42 -27.02
C PHE A 13 5.88 4.25 -28.30
N LEU A 14 5.22 5.40 -28.39
CA LEU A 14 5.30 6.31 -29.54
C LEU A 14 6.73 6.85 -29.74
N GLU A 15 7.43 7.14 -28.65
CA GLU A 15 8.85 7.54 -28.71
C GLU A 15 9.72 6.40 -29.25
N TRP A 16 9.51 5.16 -28.82
CA TRP A 16 10.19 3.99 -29.34
C TRP A 16 9.90 3.78 -30.84
N MET A 17 8.64 3.93 -31.27
CA MET A 17 8.25 3.86 -32.69
C MET A 17 9.00 4.89 -33.52
N LYS A 18 9.05 6.15 -33.03
CA LYS A 18 9.75 7.25 -33.72
C LYS A 18 11.25 6.97 -33.87
N VAL A 19 11.90 6.42 -32.85
CA VAL A 19 13.34 6.06 -32.87
C VAL A 19 13.62 4.92 -33.85
N ASN A 20 12.64 4.05 -34.12
CA ASN A 20 12.77 2.91 -35.01
C ASN A 20 12.11 3.15 -36.40
N ASP A 21 11.79 4.40 -36.72
CA ASP A 21 11.14 4.82 -37.99
C ASP A 21 9.87 4.01 -38.31
N GLN A 22 9.08 3.67 -37.29
CA GLN A 22 7.85 2.91 -37.39
C GLN A 22 6.62 3.83 -37.35
N THR A 23 5.60 3.47 -38.15
CA THR A 23 4.27 4.11 -38.10
C THR A 23 3.25 3.17 -37.48
N GLU A 24 2.11 3.71 -37.02
CA GLU A 24 1.05 2.93 -36.38
C GLU A 24 0.57 1.74 -37.21
N ASN A 25 0.48 1.91 -38.54
CA ASN A 25 -0.01 0.89 -39.44
C ASN A 25 1.04 -0.21 -39.74
N GLN A 26 2.31 0.05 -39.47
CA GLN A 26 3.40 -0.93 -39.64
C GLN A 26 3.56 -1.83 -38.41
N ILE A 27 3.05 -1.43 -37.28
CA ILE A 27 3.15 -2.21 -36.03
C ILE A 27 2.28 -3.46 -36.12
N LYS A 28 2.95 -4.59 -36.11
CA LYS A 28 2.37 -5.95 -36.04
C LYS A 28 2.94 -6.65 -34.80
N TYR A 29 2.68 -7.94 -34.68
CA TYR A 29 3.17 -8.75 -33.59
C TYR A 29 4.72 -8.77 -33.45
N PRO A 30 5.52 -8.91 -34.54
CA PRO A 30 6.99 -8.86 -34.46
C PRO A 30 7.52 -7.54 -33.87
N GLU A 31 6.96 -6.41 -34.30
CA GLU A 31 7.37 -5.08 -33.81
C GLU A 31 7.05 -4.94 -32.32
N LEU A 32 5.91 -5.47 -31.85
CA LEU A 32 5.61 -5.50 -30.42
C LEU A 32 6.56 -6.41 -29.63
N LEU A 33 7.04 -7.51 -30.20
CA LEU A 33 8.09 -8.32 -29.59
C LEU A 33 9.40 -7.54 -29.46
N SER A 34 9.77 -6.78 -30.49
CA SER A 34 10.95 -5.89 -30.47
C SER A 34 10.81 -4.83 -29.38
N PHE A 35 9.63 -4.21 -29.22
CA PHE A 35 9.36 -3.29 -28.13
C PHE A 35 9.45 -3.98 -26.76
N ILE A 36 8.95 -5.20 -26.63
CA ILE A 36 9.07 -5.99 -25.39
C ILE A 36 10.54 -6.24 -25.04
N ASN A 37 11.37 -6.61 -26.03
CA ASN A 37 12.80 -6.83 -25.82
C ASN A 37 13.49 -5.53 -25.43
N HIS A 38 13.21 -4.42 -26.11
CA HIS A 38 13.68 -3.09 -25.69
C HIS A 38 13.32 -2.77 -24.22
N CYS A 39 12.10 -3.09 -23.78
CA CYS A 39 11.71 -2.91 -22.38
C CYS A 39 12.50 -3.82 -21.43
N LYS A 40 12.80 -5.07 -21.83
CA LYS A 40 13.62 -6.00 -21.03
C LYS A 40 15.06 -5.51 -20.90
N ASP A 41 15.66 -5.01 -21.96
CA ASP A 41 17.02 -4.45 -21.98
C ASP A 41 17.15 -3.25 -21.02
N ARG A 42 16.04 -2.52 -20.83
CA ARG A 42 15.93 -1.46 -19.81
C ARG A 42 15.63 -1.96 -18.40
N ASN A 43 15.68 -3.28 -18.17
CA ASN A 43 15.35 -3.93 -16.89
C ASN A 43 13.91 -3.70 -16.40
N ASP A 44 12.95 -3.49 -17.32
CA ASP A 44 11.54 -3.38 -16.94
C ASP A 44 11.03 -4.75 -16.46
N SER A 45 10.33 -4.75 -15.33
CA SER A 45 9.69 -5.98 -14.84
C SER A 45 8.57 -6.45 -15.80
N THR A 46 8.33 -7.77 -15.87
CA THR A 46 7.22 -8.36 -16.65
C THR A 46 5.87 -7.68 -16.34
N ARG A 47 5.66 -7.29 -15.08
CA ARG A 47 4.45 -6.56 -14.67
C ARG A 47 4.37 -5.17 -15.28
N LEU A 48 5.50 -4.46 -15.39
CA LEU A 48 5.55 -3.13 -16.01
C LEU A 48 5.34 -3.25 -17.53
N ILE A 49 5.98 -4.23 -18.18
CA ILE A 49 5.79 -4.49 -19.60
C ILE A 49 4.31 -4.80 -19.90
N ASN A 50 3.65 -5.66 -19.11
CA ASN A 50 2.22 -5.94 -19.28
C ASN A 50 1.33 -4.70 -19.10
N ARG A 51 1.71 -3.74 -18.23
CA ARG A 51 1.01 -2.45 -18.12
C ARG A 51 1.21 -1.58 -19.36
N LYS A 52 2.41 -1.55 -19.91
CA LYS A 52 2.68 -0.85 -21.18
C LYS A 52 1.87 -1.47 -22.31
N LEU A 53 1.87 -2.80 -22.46
CA LEU A 53 1.05 -3.51 -23.45
C LEU A 53 -0.45 -3.24 -23.28
N ALA A 54 -0.95 -3.16 -22.05
CA ALA A 54 -2.34 -2.79 -21.81
C ALA A 54 -2.67 -1.34 -22.22
N ALA A 55 -1.72 -0.42 -22.09
CA ALA A 55 -1.88 0.96 -22.56
C ALA A 55 -1.83 1.04 -24.09
N ILE A 56 -0.92 0.30 -24.74
CA ILE A 56 -0.82 0.17 -26.20
C ILE A 56 -2.11 -0.42 -26.77
N ARG A 57 -2.68 -1.46 -26.12
CA ARG A 57 -3.95 -2.04 -26.55
C ARG A 57 -5.07 -1.00 -26.57
N LYS A 58 -5.19 -0.18 -25.53
CA LYS A 58 -6.18 0.92 -25.46
C LYS A 58 -5.93 1.99 -26.52
N TYR A 59 -4.67 2.27 -26.83
CA TYR A 59 -4.32 3.21 -27.87
C TYR A 59 -4.78 2.70 -29.24
N TYR A 60 -4.54 1.43 -29.57
CA TYR A 60 -5.02 0.84 -30.83
C TYR A 60 -6.54 0.65 -30.86
N GLU A 61 -7.21 0.35 -29.72
CA GLU A 61 -8.67 0.38 -29.64
C GLU A 61 -9.23 1.75 -30.02
N PHE A 62 -8.58 2.83 -29.63
CA PHE A 62 -8.93 4.18 -30.02
C PHE A 62 -8.66 4.44 -31.51
N LEU A 63 -7.53 3.99 -32.06
CA LEU A 63 -7.23 4.14 -33.48
C LEU A 63 -8.19 3.36 -34.37
N GLU A 64 -8.64 2.18 -33.95
CA GLU A 64 -9.68 1.41 -34.67
C GLU A 64 -11.01 2.17 -34.69
N LEU A 65 -11.42 2.78 -33.57
CA LEU A 65 -12.63 3.61 -33.49
C LEU A 65 -12.57 4.85 -34.40
N GLU A 66 -11.38 5.43 -34.54
CA GLU A 66 -11.13 6.59 -35.43
C GLU A 66 -10.93 6.18 -36.89
N GLY A 67 -10.97 4.88 -37.22
CA GLY A 67 -10.70 4.38 -38.59
C GLY A 67 -9.23 4.55 -39.05
N LYS A 68 -8.31 4.80 -38.12
CA LYS A 68 -6.87 5.01 -38.37
C LYS A 68 -6.05 3.73 -38.30
N ALA A 69 -6.60 2.64 -37.76
CA ALA A 69 -5.99 1.31 -37.77
C ALA A 69 -7.04 0.25 -38.07
N ASN A 70 -6.66 -0.76 -38.87
CA ASN A 70 -7.56 -1.84 -39.26
C ASN A 70 -7.64 -2.95 -38.21
N LYS A 71 -6.61 -3.09 -37.35
CA LYS A 71 -6.50 -4.17 -36.36
C LYS A 71 -5.59 -3.77 -35.20
N ASN A 72 -5.97 -4.20 -34.00
CA ASN A 72 -5.17 -3.98 -32.80
C ASN A 72 -4.08 -5.06 -32.66
N PRO A 73 -2.80 -4.73 -32.90
CA PRO A 73 -1.71 -5.71 -32.86
C PRO A 73 -1.40 -6.20 -31.43
N ALA A 74 -1.84 -5.47 -30.40
CA ALA A 74 -1.66 -5.83 -28.99
C ALA A 74 -2.81 -6.67 -28.43
N SER A 75 -3.81 -7.03 -29.25
CA SER A 75 -4.94 -7.86 -28.81
C SER A 75 -4.44 -9.22 -28.31
N GLY A 76 -4.82 -9.58 -27.08
CA GLY A 76 -4.44 -10.86 -26.46
C GLY A 76 -2.97 -10.99 -26.05
N LEU A 77 -2.11 -10.03 -26.38
CA LEU A 77 -0.68 -10.11 -26.06
C LEU A 77 -0.45 -9.88 -24.56
N PHE A 78 0.08 -10.91 -23.88
CA PHE A 78 0.36 -10.89 -22.46
C PHE A 78 1.57 -11.78 -22.11
N LEU A 79 2.51 -11.25 -21.34
CA LEU A 79 3.66 -12.01 -20.87
C LEU A 79 3.33 -12.75 -19.58
N LYS A 80 3.51 -14.07 -19.56
CA LYS A 80 3.44 -14.84 -18.32
C LYS A 80 4.55 -14.39 -17.38
N GLY A 81 4.19 -13.91 -16.20
CA GLY A 81 5.13 -13.51 -15.15
C GLY A 81 5.12 -14.51 -14.01
N LYS A 82 6.16 -14.47 -13.16
CA LYS A 82 6.15 -15.19 -11.88
C LYS A 82 4.97 -14.67 -11.05
N LYS A 83 4.19 -15.58 -10.46
CA LYS A 83 3.19 -15.22 -9.44
C LYS A 83 3.94 -14.49 -8.32
N ASN A 84 3.53 -13.26 -7.99
CA ASN A 84 4.10 -12.57 -6.84
C ASN A 84 3.67 -13.34 -5.58
N GLY A 85 4.56 -14.12 -5.02
CA GLY A 85 4.43 -14.68 -3.69
C GLY A 85 4.37 -13.56 -2.63
N ILE A 86 3.96 -13.91 -1.44
CA ILE A 86 4.11 -13.04 -0.27
C ILE A 86 5.61 -13.05 0.09
N PRO A 87 6.18 -11.92 0.54
CA PRO A 87 7.59 -11.89 0.92
C PRO A 87 7.90 -12.87 2.05
N ASN A 88 8.98 -13.63 1.93
CA ASN A 88 9.42 -14.60 2.94
C ASN A 88 9.92 -13.95 4.25
N ASN A 89 10.20 -12.63 4.24
CA ASN A 89 10.68 -11.88 5.42
C ASN A 89 9.54 -11.20 6.16
N LEU A 90 8.57 -11.97 6.64
CA LEU A 90 7.52 -11.45 7.51
C LEU A 90 8.01 -11.40 8.97
N LEU A 91 7.42 -10.51 9.76
CA LEU A 91 7.69 -10.39 11.18
C LEU A 91 6.79 -11.34 11.96
N SER A 92 7.31 -11.99 13.00
CA SER A 92 6.51 -12.75 13.95
C SER A 92 5.65 -11.83 14.83
N LYS A 93 4.73 -12.42 15.57
CA LYS A 93 3.89 -11.70 16.54
C LYS A 93 4.74 -10.97 17.59
N GLU A 94 5.79 -11.63 18.07
CA GLU A 94 6.74 -11.10 19.07
C GLU A 94 7.54 -9.93 18.48
N GLU A 95 8.05 -10.08 17.25
CA GLU A 95 8.78 -9.00 16.55
C GLU A 95 7.89 -7.77 16.29
N LEU A 96 6.61 -7.98 15.94
CA LEU A 96 5.65 -6.90 15.79
C LEU A 96 5.40 -6.18 17.13
N GLN A 97 5.19 -6.94 18.20
CA GLN A 97 4.95 -6.40 19.54
C GLN A 97 6.20 -5.65 20.03
N GLN A 98 7.38 -6.23 19.92
CA GLN A 98 8.64 -5.59 20.30
C GLN A 98 8.88 -4.30 19.52
N THR A 99 8.58 -4.29 18.19
CA THR A 99 8.69 -3.10 17.36
C THR A 99 7.77 -1.97 17.86
N TYR A 100 6.56 -2.31 18.28
CA TYR A 100 5.61 -1.36 18.84
C TYR A 100 6.06 -0.82 20.20
N GLU A 101 6.52 -1.67 21.10
CA GLU A 101 6.98 -1.30 22.44
C GLU A 101 8.23 -0.44 22.39
N SER A 102 9.19 -0.80 21.54
CA SER A 102 10.44 -0.06 21.36
C SER A 102 10.27 1.32 20.70
N TYR A 103 9.09 1.61 20.11
CA TYR A 103 8.82 2.92 19.54
C TYR A 103 8.40 3.90 20.64
N ILE A 104 9.36 4.72 21.11
CA ILE A 104 9.14 5.68 22.22
C ILE A 104 8.47 6.95 21.68
N SER A 105 7.48 7.45 22.43
CA SER A 105 6.79 8.72 22.16
C SER A 105 7.34 9.82 23.10
N TYR A 106 7.88 10.90 22.53
CA TYR A 106 8.45 12.03 23.27
C TYR A 106 8.07 13.40 22.68
N ASP A 107 7.43 13.45 21.54
CA ASP A 107 6.94 14.67 20.89
C ASP A 107 5.62 14.41 20.13
N LEU A 108 4.99 15.48 19.61
CA LEU A 108 3.73 15.40 18.87
C LEU A 108 3.82 14.47 17.63
N ARG A 109 5.00 14.40 17.02
CA ARG A 109 5.23 13.54 15.85
C ARG A 109 5.26 12.08 16.25
N THR A 110 6.02 11.76 17.27
CA THR A 110 6.19 10.39 17.75
C THR A 110 4.93 9.87 18.42
N ALA A 111 4.17 10.71 19.14
CA ALA A 111 2.86 10.37 19.70
C ALA A 111 1.85 10.01 18.58
N ARG A 112 1.72 10.86 17.56
CA ARG A 112 0.91 10.53 16.38
C ARG A 112 1.35 9.23 15.73
N ASN A 113 2.65 9.04 15.55
CA ASN A 113 3.21 7.86 14.91
C ASN A 113 2.95 6.59 15.72
N LYS A 114 3.01 6.66 17.07
CA LYS A 114 2.69 5.54 17.96
C LYS A 114 1.25 5.08 17.76
N ALA A 115 0.30 6.01 17.72
CA ALA A 115 -1.11 5.72 17.42
C ALA A 115 -1.28 5.10 15.99
N ILE A 116 -0.51 5.54 15.00
CA ILE A 116 -0.52 4.94 13.65
C ILE A 116 0.03 3.51 13.67
N ILE A 117 1.16 3.27 14.33
CA ILE A 117 1.79 1.95 14.45
C ILE A 117 0.83 0.96 15.12
N SER A 118 0.20 1.39 16.21
CA SER A 118 -0.79 0.61 16.94
C SER A 118 -1.90 0.07 16.00
N LEU A 119 -2.49 0.94 15.16
CA LEU A 119 -3.53 0.53 14.21
C LEU A 119 -3.01 -0.36 13.06
N ILE A 120 -1.75 -0.21 12.66
CA ILE A 120 -1.15 -1.09 11.65
C ILE A 120 -0.93 -2.49 12.24
N ILE A 121 -0.35 -2.58 13.42
CA ILE A 121 0.06 -3.85 14.04
C ILE A 121 -1.13 -4.62 14.60
N LYS A 122 -2.13 -3.94 15.14
CA LYS A 122 -3.28 -4.59 15.79
C LYS A 122 -4.46 -4.81 14.83
N GLN A 123 -4.76 -3.85 13.94
CA GLN A 123 -5.90 -3.90 13.01
C GLN A 123 -5.49 -4.05 11.54
N ALA A 124 -4.20 -4.23 11.25
CA ALA A 124 -3.67 -4.40 9.89
C ALA A 124 -4.12 -3.31 8.90
N LEU A 125 -4.21 -2.04 9.34
CA LEU A 125 -4.65 -0.95 8.47
C LEU A 125 -3.65 -0.67 7.35
N THR A 126 -4.18 -0.33 6.18
CA THR A 126 -3.38 0.17 5.04
C THR A 126 -3.09 1.66 5.18
N SER A 127 -2.02 2.13 4.55
CA SER A 127 -1.72 3.57 4.45
C SER A 127 -2.87 4.39 3.87
N GLY A 128 -3.63 3.79 2.95
CA GLY A 128 -4.80 4.44 2.36
C GLY A 128 -6.01 4.51 3.29
N GLU A 129 -6.19 3.54 4.17
CA GLU A 129 -7.22 3.56 5.23
C GLU A 129 -6.85 4.59 6.28
N LEU A 130 -5.61 4.57 6.78
CA LEU A 130 -5.11 5.57 7.74
C LEU A 130 -5.30 7.02 7.25
N GLN A 131 -5.10 7.26 5.95
CA GLN A 131 -5.30 8.58 5.32
C GLN A 131 -6.76 9.03 5.36
N ARG A 132 -7.72 8.11 5.35
CA ARG A 132 -9.15 8.40 5.26
C ARG A 132 -9.89 8.31 6.58
N LEU A 133 -9.23 7.84 7.64
CA LEU A 133 -9.84 7.81 8.96
C LEU A 133 -10.16 9.22 9.45
N GLU A 134 -11.34 9.34 10.04
CA GLU A 134 -11.85 10.54 10.71
C GLU A 134 -11.94 10.30 12.23
N PRO A 135 -11.89 11.34 13.07
CA PRO A 135 -12.07 11.18 14.51
C PRO A 135 -13.32 10.38 14.89
N GLY A 136 -14.43 10.58 14.18
CA GLY A 136 -15.69 9.87 14.39
C GLY A 136 -15.66 8.37 14.11
N ASN A 137 -14.62 7.86 13.42
CA ASN A 137 -14.44 6.43 13.23
C ASN A 137 -13.92 5.71 14.47
N LEU A 138 -13.33 6.42 15.43
CA LEU A 138 -12.92 5.87 16.71
C LEU A 138 -14.09 5.86 17.69
N LYS A 139 -14.67 4.69 17.92
CA LYS A 139 -15.76 4.47 18.87
C LYS A 139 -15.15 4.02 20.22
N LEU A 140 -14.33 4.88 20.83
CA LEU A 140 -13.53 4.54 22.01
C LEU A 140 -14.38 4.06 23.20
N LYS A 141 -15.59 4.62 23.41
CA LYS A 141 -16.52 4.17 24.46
C LYS A 141 -16.95 2.72 24.30
N SER A 142 -17.06 2.22 23.06
CA SER A 142 -17.42 0.83 22.77
C SER A 142 -16.20 -0.03 22.43
N GLY A 143 -14.98 0.50 22.55
CA GLY A 143 -13.75 -0.22 22.25
C GLY A 143 -13.60 -0.64 20.79
N LYS A 144 -14.13 0.15 19.83
CA LYS A 144 -14.16 -0.23 18.41
C LYS A 144 -13.63 0.86 17.49
N ILE A 145 -13.17 0.43 16.33
CA ILE A 145 -12.83 1.30 15.21
C ILE A 145 -13.63 0.90 13.97
N GLU A 146 -14.26 1.87 13.32
CA GLU A 146 -14.97 1.71 12.05
C GLU A 146 -14.05 2.11 10.90
N ILE A 147 -13.76 1.20 9.98
CA ILE A 147 -12.89 1.45 8.84
C ILE A 147 -13.77 1.54 7.59
N PRO A 148 -13.89 2.73 6.98
CA PRO A 148 -14.72 2.91 5.79
C PRO A 148 -14.25 2.07 4.60
N GLY A 149 -15.21 1.50 3.87
CA GLY A 149 -14.93 0.77 2.65
C GLY A 149 -14.47 1.66 1.49
N THR A 150 -13.88 1.04 0.48
CA THR A 150 -13.41 1.71 -0.73
C THR A 150 -13.72 0.87 -1.97
N LYS A 151 -13.35 1.38 -3.15
CA LYS A 151 -13.41 0.57 -4.39
C LYS A 151 -12.58 -0.71 -4.31
N SER A 152 -11.54 -0.76 -3.46
CA SER A 152 -10.59 -1.88 -3.35
C SER A 152 -10.63 -2.64 -2.02
N SER A 153 -11.37 -2.17 -1.02
CA SER A 153 -11.51 -2.82 0.30
C SER A 153 -12.93 -2.70 0.82
N ASN A 154 -13.37 -3.72 1.56
CA ASN A 154 -14.64 -3.69 2.28
C ASN A 154 -14.53 -2.84 3.55
N GLY A 155 -15.62 -2.14 3.90
CA GLY A 155 -15.77 -1.51 5.21
C GLY A 155 -15.87 -2.59 6.29
N ARG A 156 -15.39 -2.26 7.50
CA ARG A 156 -15.39 -3.19 8.64
C ARG A 156 -15.29 -2.46 9.96
N THR A 157 -15.75 -3.11 11.01
CA THR A 157 -15.59 -2.67 12.39
C THR A 157 -14.71 -3.67 13.13
N LEU A 158 -13.67 -3.18 13.79
CA LEU A 158 -12.72 -4.00 14.51
C LEU A 158 -12.66 -3.56 15.97
N GLU A 159 -12.35 -4.50 16.85
CA GLU A 159 -12.12 -4.23 18.28
C GLU A 159 -10.75 -3.57 18.49
N LEU A 160 -10.68 -2.74 19.52
CA LEU A 160 -9.47 -2.11 20.03
C LEU A 160 -9.08 -2.78 21.35
N GLU A 161 -7.79 -3.01 21.55
CA GLU A 161 -7.26 -3.47 22.83
C GLU A 161 -7.33 -2.34 23.87
N ALA A 162 -7.40 -2.67 25.16
CA ALA A 162 -7.51 -1.69 26.24
C ALA A 162 -6.40 -0.62 26.18
N ASN A 163 -5.15 -1.03 26.00
CA ASN A 163 -4.02 -0.10 25.86
C ASN A 163 -4.14 0.81 24.65
N GLN A 164 -4.67 0.30 23.52
CA GLN A 164 -4.93 1.12 22.34
C GLN A 164 -5.98 2.19 22.58
N ILE A 165 -7.03 1.86 23.34
CA ILE A 165 -8.10 2.83 23.67
C ILE A 165 -7.49 4.02 24.41
N ILE A 166 -6.64 3.78 25.41
CA ILE A 166 -5.96 4.82 26.17
C ILE A 166 -5.07 5.68 25.26
N GLU A 167 -4.23 5.06 24.46
CA GLU A 167 -3.32 5.76 23.54
C GLU A 167 -4.05 6.57 22.46
N LEU A 168 -5.11 6.00 21.88
CA LEU A 168 -5.92 6.68 20.88
C LEU A 168 -6.75 7.81 21.49
N GLN A 169 -7.18 7.69 22.74
CA GLN A 169 -7.85 8.74 23.48
C GLN A 169 -6.89 9.90 23.75
N GLU A 170 -5.69 9.61 24.24
CA GLU A 170 -4.65 10.63 24.46
C GLU A 170 -4.28 11.34 23.15
N TYR A 171 -4.09 10.57 22.06
CA TYR A 171 -3.86 11.16 20.76
C TYR A 171 -5.00 12.09 20.32
N LEU A 172 -6.24 11.66 20.48
CA LEU A 172 -7.43 12.40 20.04
C LEU A 172 -7.68 13.67 20.87
N GLN A 173 -7.49 13.58 22.18
CA GLN A 173 -7.82 14.65 23.12
C GLN A 173 -6.66 15.62 23.39
N VAL A 174 -5.41 15.16 23.28
CA VAL A 174 -4.22 15.96 23.61
C VAL A 174 -3.37 16.22 22.35
N THR A 175 -2.80 15.18 21.78
CA THR A 175 -1.79 15.31 20.72
C THR A 175 -2.36 15.96 19.44
N ARG A 176 -3.52 15.52 18.99
CA ARG A 176 -4.16 16.03 17.76
C ARG A 176 -4.55 17.52 17.86
N PRO A 177 -5.20 18.00 18.93
CA PRO A 177 -5.48 19.42 19.12
C PRO A 177 -4.20 20.27 19.17
N GLU A 178 -3.15 19.80 19.85
CA GLU A 178 -1.87 20.52 19.90
C GLU A 178 -1.19 20.59 18.51
N ILE A 179 -1.28 19.55 17.69
CA ILE A 179 -0.82 19.61 16.29
C ILE A 179 -1.61 20.70 15.52
N LEU A 180 -2.94 20.74 15.64
CA LEU A 180 -3.77 21.76 14.98
C LEU A 180 -3.43 23.17 15.47
N LYS A 181 -3.23 23.36 16.76
CA LYS A 181 -2.83 24.63 17.37
C LYS A 181 -1.44 25.08 16.85
N ALA A 182 -0.49 24.16 16.84
CA ALA A 182 0.85 24.42 16.33
C ALA A 182 0.84 24.82 14.85
N LEU A 183 0.01 24.22 14.02
CA LEU A 183 -0.14 24.57 12.59
C LEU A 183 -0.77 25.96 12.37
N LYS A 184 -1.49 26.50 13.36
CA LYS A 184 -2.03 27.88 13.34
C LYS A 184 -0.96 28.93 13.70
N ALA A 185 0.12 28.52 14.36
CA ALA A 185 1.22 29.42 14.73
C ALA A 185 2.02 29.86 13.49
N PRO A 186 2.40 31.15 13.36
CA PRO A 186 3.00 31.69 12.13
C PRO A 186 4.36 31.09 11.76
N ASN A 187 5.07 30.48 12.69
CA ASN A 187 6.43 29.95 12.50
C ASN A 187 6.62 28.54 13.05
N TRP A 188 5.63 27.66 12.88
CA TRP A 188 5.77 26.27 13.31
C TRP A 188 7.02 25.60 12.71
N ALA A 189 7.89 25.09 13.57
CA ALA A 189 9.14 24.39 13.22
C ALA A 189 10.11 25.20 12.33
N GLY A 190 10.08 26.54 12.37
CA GLY A 190 11.01 27.38 11.58
C GLY A 190 10.79 27.35 10.06
N ARG A 191 9.68 26.80 9.58
CA ARG A 191 9.35 26.72 8.16
C ARG A 191 8.12 27.57 7.84
N LYS A 192 8.16 28.31 6.72
CA LYS A 192 6.97 28.93 6.13
C LYS A 192 6.03 27.80 5.71
N VAL A 193 5.04 27.48 6.53
CA VAL A 193 4.00 26.49 6.21
C VAL A 193 3.17 27.08 5.08
N LYS A 194 3.02 26.39 3.96
CA LYS A 194 1.98 26.71 2.96
C LYS A 194 0.65 26.71 3.70
N LYS A 195 -0.19 27.75 3.49
CA LYS A 195 -1.49 27.93 4.18
C LYS A 195 -2.23 26.59 4.27
N PRO A 196 -2.38 25.98 5.46
CA PRO A 196 -3.03 24.69 5.60
C PRO A 196 -4.53 24.81 5.33
N ASN A 197 -5.12 23.83 4.70
CA ASN A 197 -6.58 23.76 4.59
C ASN A 197 -7.15 23.13 5.89
N PHE A 198 -7.43 23.96 6.88
CA PHE A 198 -7.90 23.55 8.20
C PHE A 198 -9.21 22.77 8.13
N THR A 199 -10.16 23.15 7.27
CA THR A 199 -11.43 22.44 7.10
C THR A 199 -11.20 20.96 6.79
N LYS A 200 -10.23 20.65 5.90
CA LYS A 200 -9.88 19.27 5.57
C LYS A 200 -9.00 18.60 6.62
N LEU A 201 -8.15 19.33 7.32
CA LEU A 201 -7.32 18.76 8.38
C LEU A 201 -8.15 18.41 9.61
N GLU A 202 -9.16 19.19 9.93
CA GLU A 202 -10.07 18.95 11.06
C GLU A 202 -10.94 17.69 10.86
N THR A 203 -11.22 17.29 9.62
CA THR A 203 -11.93 16.03 9.34
C THR A 203 -11.03 14.81 9.42
N GLN A 204 -9.70 14.94 9.30
CA GLN A 204 -8.78 13.81 9.31
C GLN A 204 -8.42 13.39 10.73
N LEU A 205 -8.37 12.08 10.99
CA LEU A 205 -7.85 11.56 12.26
C LEU A 205 -6.36 11.88 12.40
N PHE A 206 -5.54 11.46 11.41
CA PHE A 206 -4.10 11.68 11.45
C PHE A 206 -3.69 12.89 10.61
N ILE A 207 -3.02 13.84 11.25
CA ILE A 207 -2.63 15.12 10.67
C ILE A 207 -1.12 15.15 10.43
N SER A 208 -0.72 15.66 9.26
CA SER A 208 0.69 15.90 8.97
C SER A 208 1.18 17.18 9.65
N LEU A 209 2.34 17.13 10.34
CA LEU A 209 2.89 18.29 11.05
C LEU A 209 3.30 19.46 10.14
N ASN A 210 3.38 19.25 8.85
CA ASN A 210 3.64 20.32 7.88
C ASN A 210 2.36 20.91 7.24
N GLY A 211 1.17 20.57 7.78
CA GLY A 211 -0.10 21.05 7.27
C GLY A 211 -0.56 20.45 5.94
N ALA A 212 0.16 19.46 5.41
CA ALA A 212 -0.26 18.76 4.20
C ALA A 212 -1.46 17.84 4.49
N ILE A 213 -2.45 17.84 3.59
CA ILE A 213 -3.60 16.95 3.66
C ILE A 213 -3.16 15.48 3.57
N SER A 214 -2.14 15.18 2.76
CA SER A 214 -1.63 13.82 2.61
C SER A 214 -0.60 13.48 3.68
N ILE A 215 -0.83 12.40 4.43
CA ILE A 215 0.12 11.86 5.40
C ILE A 215 1.20 10.95 4.78
N LYS A 216 1.28 10.82 3.45
CA LYS A 216 2.23 9.91 2.79
C LYS A 216 3.68 10.13 3.21
N ASN A 217 4.13 11.39 3.25
CA ASN A 217 5.49 11.72 3.68
C ASN A 217 5.69 11.40 5.17
N SER A 218 4.68 11.63 6.00
CA SER A 218 4.70 11.23 7.41
C SER A 218 4.87 9.73 7.57
N LEU A 219 4.15 8.92 6.78
CA LEU A 219 4.26 7.46 6.78
C LEU A 219 5.62 6.97 6.23
N LEU A 220 6.21 7.69 5.27
CA LEU A 220 7.55 7.40 4.78
C LEU A 220 8.60 7.63 5.88
N HIS A 221 8.54 8.77 6.56
CA HIS A 221 9.42 9.05 7.71
C HIS A 221 9.21 8.06 8.86
N LEU A 222 7.97 7.66 9.13
CA LEU A 222 7.66 6.61 10.09
C LEU A 222 8.34 5.30 9.71
N THR A 223 8.24 4.89 8.44
CA THR A 223 8.92 3.68 7.95
C THR A 223 10.43 3.74 8.18
N THR A 224 11.05 4.90 7.93
CA THR A 224 12.50 5.10 8.18
C THR A 224 12.83 4.99 9.67
N ALA A 225 11.98 5.50 10.55
CA ALA A 225 12.17 5.36 11.99
C ALA A 225 12.03 3.89 12.45
N LEU A 226 11.04 3.16 11.93
CA LEU A 226 10.83 1.74 12.24
C LEU A 226 11.99 0.86 11.78
N LYS A 227 12.62 1.16 10.63
CA LYS A 227 13.82 0.46 10.15
C LYS A 227 15.01 0.60 11.10
N LYS A 228 15.11 1.70 11.84
CA LYS A 228 16.16 1.89 12.86
C LYS A 228 15.94 1.00 14.09
N ILE A 229 14.67 0.71 14.42
CA ILE A 229 14.28 -0.17 15.53
C ILE A 229 14.44 -1.64 15.13
N ASN A 230 13.94 -2.00 13.97
CA ASN A 230 14.04 -3.36 13.42
C ASN A 230 14.42 -3.29 11.92
N PRO A 231 15.68 -3.59 11.56
CA PRO A 231 16.18 -3.56 10.19
C PRO A 231 15.47 -4.53 9.22
N LYS A 232 14.77 -5.54 9.73
CA LYS A 232 13.95 -6.48 8.95
C LYS A 232 12.76 -5.79 8.30
N ILE A 233 12.32 -4.63 8.82
CA ILE A 233 11.20 -3.86 8.30
C ILE A 233 11.58 -3.19 7.00
N ARG A 234 10.83 -3.45 5.92
CA ARG A 234 10.98 -2.79 4.61
C ARG A 234 10.01 -1.64 4.42
N ASP A 235 8.73 -1.88 4.73
CA ASP A 235 7.65 -0.92 4.55
C ASP A 235 6.43 -1.28 5.43
N LEU A 236 5.46 -0.36 5.53
CA LEU A 236 4.24 -0.56 6.32
C LEU A 236 3.33 -1.67 5.74
N ARG A 237 3.48 -1.99 4.46
CA ARG A 237 2.74 -3.08 3.84
C ARG A 237 3.22 -4.43 4.36
N GLN A 238 4.53 -4.59 4.56
CA GLN A 238 5.09 -5.81 5.16
C GLN A 238 4.54 -6.02 6.58
N LEU A 239 4.47 -4.96 7.42
CA LEU A 239 3.87 -5.06 8.75
C LEU A 239 2.43 -5.58 8.68
N ARG A 240 1.59 -4.99 7.82
CA ARG A 240 0.23 -5.49 7.60
C ARG A 240 0.21 -6.94 7.12
N GLN A 241 1.10 -7.32 6.21
CA GLN A 241 1.20 -8.69 5.71
C GLN A 241 1.55 -9.66 6.83
N SER A 242 2.49 -9.29 7.70
CA SER A 242 2.85 -10.07 8.89
C SER A 242 1.64 -10.27 9.80
N VAL A 243 0.88 -9.22 10.10
CA VAL A 243 -0.32 -9.31 10.96
C VAL A 243 -1.37 -10.25 10.34
N ILE A 244 -1.63 -10.15 9.04
CA ILE A 244 -2.61 -11.01 8.36
C ILE A 244 -2.15 -12.47 8.38
N THR A 245 -0.87 -12.73 8.19
CA THR A 245 -0.30 -14.09 8.27
C THR A 245 -0.40 -14.64 9.69
N GLU A 246 -0.13 -13.82 10.72
CA GLU A 246 -0.29 -14.24 12.12
C GLU A 246 -1.76 -14.57 12.46
N TRP A 247 -2.72 -13.77 11.99
CA TRP A 247 -4.14 -14.08 12.18
C TRP A 247 -4.54 -15.42 11.56
N LEU A 248 -4.01 -15.76 10.37
CA LEU A 248 -4.31 -17.02 9.69
C LEU A 248 -3.74 -18.25 10.36
N LYS A 249 -2.85 -18.12 11.35
CA LYS A 249 -2.38 -19.24 12.17
C LYS A 249 -3.44 -19.72 13.16
N THR A 250 -4.33 -18.84 13.59
CA THR A 250 -5.29 -19.11 14.68
C THR A 250 -6.74 -18.84 14.31
N GLU A 251 -7.01 -18.14 13.20
CA GLU A 251 -8.35 -17.74 12.82
C GLU A 251 -8.73 -18.28 11.43
N ASP A 252 -10.03 -18.50 11.22
CA ASP A 252 -10.58 -18.89 9.92
C ASP A 252 -10.34 -17.83 8.83
N VAL A 253 -10.12 -18.29 7.60
CA VAL A 253 -9.82 -17.44 6.44
C VAL A 253 -10.91 -16.39 6.16
N ARG A 254 -12.17 -16.70 6.40
CA ARG A 254 -13.29 -15.74 6.20
C ARG A 254 -13.27 -14.65 7.27
N LYS A 255 -12.98 -15.02 8.51
CA LYS A 255 -12.81 -14.05 9.60
C LYS A 255 -11.64 -13.13 9.31
N VAL A 256 -10.50 -13.67 8.86
CA VAL A 256 -9.33 -12.87 8.48
C VAL A 256 -9.61 -12.04 7.23
N GLN A 257 -10.36 -12.55 6.26
CA GLN A 257 -10.82 -11.76 5.10
C GLN A 257 -11.60 -10.52 5.56
N TYR A 258 -12.55 -10.68 6.48
CA TYR A 258 -13.31 -9.57 7.06
C TYR A 258 -12.38 -8.60 7.79
N LYS A 259 -11.57 -9.07 8.73
CA LYS A 259 -10.64 -8.23 9.53
C LYS A 259 -9.67 -7.45 8.66
N SER A 260 -9.19 -8.03 7.57
CA SER A 260 -8.27 -7.38 6.62
C SER A 260 -8.98 -6.46 5.61
N GLY A 261 -10.31 -6.57 5.47
CA GLY A 261 -11.11 -5.84 4.49
C GLY A 261 -10.87 -6.28 3.04
N HIS A 262 -10.45 -7.50 2.81
CA HIS A 262 -10.24 -8.01 1.46
C HIS A 262 -11.57 -8.29 0.75
N LYS A 263 -11.75 -7.77 -0.47
CA LYS A 263 -12.97 -8.01 -1.27
C LYS A 263 -13.12 -9.46 -1.68
N HIS A 264 -12.01 -10.12 -2.01
CA HIS A 264 -11.99 -11.49 -2.50
C HIS A 264 -11.22 -12.36 -1.51
N VAL A 265 -11.78 -13.52 -1.18
CA VAL A 265 -11.14 -14.50 -0.29
C VAL A 265 -9.78 -14.94 -0.83
N SER A 266 -9.65 -15.11 -2.15
CA SER A 266 -8.40 -15.46 -2.82
C SER A 266 -7.23 -14.51 -2.51
N THR A 267 -7.52 -13.26 -2.09
CA THR A 267 -6.50 -12.33 -1.61
C THR A 267 -5.97 -12.76 -0.24
N THR A 268 -6.82 -13.33 0.62
CA THR A 268 -6.46 -13.82 1.95
C THR A 268 -5.81 -15.20 1.87
N GLU A 269 -6.33 -16.10 1.04
CA GLU A 269 -5.79 -17.45 0.82
C GLU A 269 -4.33 -17.45 0.37
N ARG A 270 -3.89 -16.41 -0.37
CA ARG A 270 -2.49 -16.26 -0.77
C ARG A 270 -1.52 -16.18 0.41
N TYR A 271 -1.99 -15.79 1.59
CA TYR A 271 -1.18 -15.77 2.82
C TYR A 271 -1.11 -17.15 3.48
N GLN A 272 -2.09 -18.02 3.26
CA GLN A 272 -2.04 -19.42 3.73
C GLN A 272 -1.02 -20.26 2.96
N THR A 273 -0.91 -20.06 1.65
CA THR A 273 0.03 -20.80 0.80
C THR A 273 1.48 -20.64 1.27
N ASN A 274 1.85 -19.46 1.75
CA ASN A 274 3.18 -19.24 2.29
C ASN A 274 3.46 -20.04 3.56
N ASN A 275 2.45 -20.20 4.44
CA ASN A 275 2.62 -21.04 5.65
C ASN A 275 2.84 -22.51 5.31
N LEU A 276 2.26 -23.01 4.22
CA LEU A 276 2.48 -24.38 3.75
C LEU A 276 3.86 -24.56 3.10
N GLU A 277 4.33 -23.57 2.33
CA GLU A 277 5.68 -23.58 1.74
C GLU A 277 6.75 -23.50 2.83
N ASP A 278 6.61 -22.62 3.81
CA ASP A 278 7.52 -22.52 4.98
C ASP A 278 7.51 -23.82 5.81
N LEU A 279 6.34 -24.47 5.98
CA LEU A 279 6.22 -25.76 6.66
C LEU A 279 6.89 -26.88 5.86
N GLN A 280 6.75 -26.88 4.55
CA GLN A 280 7.35 -27.87 3.67
C GLN A 280 8.89 -27.72 3.59
N GLU A 281 9.40 -26.48 3.59
CA GLU A 281 10.83 -26.22 3.71
C GLU A 281 11.38 -26.67 5.07
N ALA A 282 10.68 -26.36 6.17
CA ALA A 282 11.06 -26.82 7.50
C ALA A 282 11.02 -28.37 7.62
N LEU A 283 10.01 -29.02 7.08
CA LEU A 283 9.94 -30.48 7.00
C LEU A 283 11.09 -31.06 6.19
N ASN A 284 11.44 -30.46 5.04
CA ASN A 284 12.55 -30.90 4.21
C ASN A 284 13.92 -30.71 4.88
N GLN A 285 14.09 -29.69 5.75
CA GLN A 285 15.32 -29.44 6.50
C GLN A 285 15.47 -30.38 7.70
N HIS A 286 14.37 -30.82 8.31
CA HIS A 286 14.37 -31.64 9.51
C HIS A 286 13.91 -33.07 9.26
N HIS A 287 13.80 -33.52 8.01
CA HIS A 287 13.34 -34.88 7.70
C HIS A 287 14.40 -35.89 8.12
N PRO A 288 14.05 -36.88 8.97
CA PRO A 288 15.01 -37.80 9.56
C PRO A 288 15.61 -38.84 8.60
N LEU A 289 15.23 -38.81 7.31
CA LEU A 289 15.70 -39.72 6.26
C LEU A 289 16.61 -39.00 5.23
N ARG A 290 17.45 -38.08 5.68
CA ARG A 290 18.58 -37.58 4.91
C ARG A 290 19.86 -38.25 5.32
#